data_9eb5ebf17c8f85155b718c4f7973f024
#
_entry.id   9eb5ebf17c8f85155b718c4f7973f024
#
_cell.length_a   1.000
_cell.length_b   1.000
_cell.length_c   1.000
_cell.angle_alpha   90.00
_cell.angle_beta   90.00
_cell.angle_gamma   90.00
#
_symmetry.space_group_name_H-M   'P 1'
#
loop_
_entity.id
_entity.type
_entity.pdbx_description
1 polymer ?
#
loop_
_entity_poly.entity_id
_entity_poly.type
_entity_poly.pdbx_seq_one_letter_code
_entity_poly.pdbx_strand_id
1 'polypeptide(L)'
;VNIMSEHTENVKIETSTPQTAAPATGAAPAKPKRPKPKSMIMLGEQTAALFDNARLAKERGEKVGWSASIFPQEIAETLGLNVLYPENHSAGIAARHQADPFLQECEGPLGYSNDLCAYAKVNLAYASVLNGESDVELPDGGKMVKPDFLLLTNNICNQLTKWYENLARQMNIPIFFIDTCYNPWDYVTETRVRYVRAQIDQLIKDLCEFTGKTWDDERFKEVMKISQRNSYLWERANNLLDRKPSPLSGFELFNYMSAMVCNRGKTSSTAILEQLNSEIEKHIEEGTSTFPVEEQFRISWDGIACWPYLSHNLRTLKKYGINMVASSYGKAWAIEYEDLDGMARAYCFASTNGDNASTMIDRRLEALKRFGCEGTIYHVNRSCKVMDCQMMEVQRQLSKAAGVPFTAFDGDQADYRNYSEAQFETRIQGLVEVMKQNKEGF
;
A
#
# COMPACT_ATOMS: atom_id res chain seq x y z
N VAL A 1 -36.52 16.47 47.53
CA VAL A 1 -37.61 15.60 47.97
C VAL A 1 -37.16 14.17 47.81
N ASN A 2 -36.89 13.53 48.96
CA ASN A 2 -36.60 12.10 49.11
C ASN A 2 -37.80 11.26 48.71
N ILE A 3 -37.57 10.07 48.16
CA ILE A 3 -38.17 8.81 48.61
C ILE A 3 -37.23 7.66 48.21
N MET A 4 -36.72 6.95 49.25
CA MET A 4 -36.12 5.62 49.20
C MET A 4 -37.23 4.55 49.10
N SER A 5 -36.94 3.37 48.53
CA SER A 5 -37.09 2.07 49.18
C SER A 5 -36.63 0.94 48.22
N GLU A 6 -35.67 0.25 48.70
CA GLU A 6 -35.29 -1.16 48.68
C GLU A 6 -36.22 -2.16 47.94
N HIS A 7 -35.62 -2.97 47.09
CA HIS A 7 -35.86 -4.44 47.06
C HIS A 7 -34.61 -5.12 46.48
N THR A 8 -33.86 -5.78 47.38
CA THR A 8 -32.83 -6.73 47.08
C THR A 8 -33.50 -8.11 46.91
N GLU A 9 -33.48 -8.67 45.70
CA GLU A 9 -33.69 -10.09 45.48
C GLU A 9 -32.34 -10.77 45.07
N ASN A 10 -31.95 -11.72 45.93
CA ASN A 10 -30.80 -12.60 45.74
C ASN A 10 -31.05 -13.60 44.60
N VAL A 11 -30.37 -13.45 43.48
CA VAL A 11 -30.28 -14.49 42.47
C VAL A 11 -29.03 -15.34 42.77
N LYS A 12 -29.24 -16.57 43.15
CA LYS A 12 -28.19 -17.60 43.27
C LYS A 12 -27.70 -17.96 41.88
N ILE A 13 -26.42 -17.67 41.60
CA ILE A 13 -25.75 -18.18 40.43
C ILE A 13 -25.26 -19.58 40.72
N GLU A 14 -25.87 -20.56 40.06
CA GLU A 14 -25.36 -21.95 40.03
C GLU A 14 -24.13 -22.00 39.12
N THR A 15 -23.01 -22.37 39.74
CA THR A 15 -21.75 -22.64 39.03
C THR A 15 -21.86 -24.01 38.35
N SER A 16 -22.03 -24.02 37.03
CA SER A 16 -21.89 -25.22 36.20
C SER A 16 -20.42 -25.58 36.03
N THR A 17 -20.06 -26.78 36.42
CA THR A 17 -18.74 -27.43 36.23
C THR A 17 -18.37 -27.50 34.73
N PRO A 18 -17.12 -27.27 34.31
CA PRO A 18 -16.74 -27.39 32.91
C PRO A 18 -16.77 -28.86 32.49
N GLN A 19 -17.56 -29.15 31.45
CA GLN A 19 -17.48 -30.46 30.78
C GLN A 19 -16.12 -30.57 30.08
N THR A 20 -15.38 -31.62 30.37
CA THR A 20 -14.14 -32.01 29.68
C THR A 20 -14.42 -32.25 28.21
N ALA A 21 -13.81 -31.41 27.36
CA ALA A 21 -13.83 -31.61 25.93
C ALA A 21 -13.11 -32.91 25.54
N ALA A 22 -13.75 -33.70 24.68
CA ALA A 22 -13.17 -34.88 24.08
C ALA A 22 -11.93 -34.55 23.26
N PRO A 23 -10.93 -35.44 23.14
CA PRO A 23 -9.72 -35.16 22.38
C PRO A 23 -10.03 -35.01 20.88
N ALA A 24 -9.59 -33.90 20.30
CA ALA A 24 -9.70 -33.64 18.88
C ALA A 24 -8.94 -34.72 18.08
N THR A 25 -9.67 -35.45 17.27
CA THR A 25 -9.12 -36.43 16.32
C THR A 25 -8.24 -35.75 15.30
N GLY A 26 -7.03 -36.27 15.16
CA GLY A 26 -6.00 -36.14 14.13
C GLY A 26 -6.09 -34.96 13.17
N ALA A 27 -5.32 -33.91 13.44
CA ALA A 27 -4.97 -32.91 12.41
C ALA A 27 -4.16 -33.63 11.31
N ALA A 28 -4.63 -33.56 10.07
CA ALA A 28 -3.88 -34.03 8.90
C ALA A 28 -2.48 -33.39 8.89
N PRO A 29 -1.42 -34.12 8.51
CA PRO A 29 -0.07 -33.57 8.50
C PRO A 29 -0.02 -32.30 7.62
N ALA A 30 0.51 -31.22 8.19
CA ALA A 30 0.66 -29.96 7.48
C ALA A 30 1.47 -30.20 6.19
N LYS A 31 0.90 -29.85 5.04
CA LYS A 31 1.61 -29.93 3.77
C LYS A 31 2.94 -29.17 3.90
N PRO A 32 4.05 -29.71 3.39
CA PRO A 32 5.34 -29.02 3.47
C PRO A 32 5.22 -27.62 2.87
N LYS A 33 5.69 -26.61 3.60
CA LYS A 33 5.69 -25.23 3.12
C LYS A 33 6.51 -25.17 1.84
N ARG A 34 5.94 -24.65 0.77
CA ARG A 34 6.69 -24.39 -0.46
C ARG A 34 7.92 -23.52 -0.14
N PRO A 35 9.09 -23.79 -0.73
CA PRO A 35 10.24 -22.90 -0.55
C PRO A 35 9.88 -21.50 -1.05
N LYS A 36 10.41 -20.48 -0.37
CA LYS A 36 10.20 -19.08 -0.79
C LYS A 36 10.80 -18.88 -2.18
N PRO A 37 10.12 -18.18 -3.11
CA PRO A 37 10.70 -17.79 -4.39
C PRO A 37 12.00 -17.00 -4.20
N LYS A 38 12.93 -17.12 -5.13
CA LYS A 38 14.22 -16.42 -5.07
C LYS A 38 14.04 -14.91 -5.07
N SER A 39 13.12 -14.41 -5.90
CA SER A 39 12.74 -12.98 -5.92
C SER A 39 12.29 -12.47 -4.56
N MET A 40 11.53 -13.28 -3.79
CA MET A 40 11.07 -12.92 -2.43
C MET A 40 12.21 -12.90 -1.40
N ILE A 41 13.22 -13.77 -1.56
CA ILE A 41 14.43 -13.73 -0.71
C ILE A 41 15.21 -12.45 -0.99
N MET A 42 15.46 -12.14 -2.27
CA MET A 42 16.14 -10.90 -2.69
C MET A 42 15.41 -9.65 -2.22
N LEU A 43 14.07 -9.64 -2.25
CA LEU A 43 13.26 -8.54 -1.73
C LEU A 43 13.42 -8.35 -0.22
N GLY A 44 13.51 -9.45 0.53
CA GLY A 44 13.78 -9.42 1.97
C GLY A 44 15.15 -8.80 2.28
N GLU A 45 16.18 -9.18 1.52
CA GLU A 45 17.52 -8.62 1.62
C GLU A 45 17.55 -7.12 1.28
N GLN A 46 16.86 -6.70 0.22
CA GLN A 46 16.74 -5.29 -0.15
C GLN A 46 16.04 -4.48 0.93
N THR A 47 14.98 -5.03 1.52
CA THR A 47 14.23 -4.36 2.59
C THR A 47 15.10 -4.21 3.84
N ALA A 48 15.87 -5.22 4.21
CA ALA A 48 16.81 -5.12 5.33
C ALA A 48 17.88 -4.06 5.04
N ALA A 49 18.49 -4.09 3.85
CA ALA A 49 19.51 -3.14 3.43
C ALA A 49 19.01 -1.68 3.45
N LEU A 50 17.73 -1.42 3.16
CA LEU A 50 17.16 -0.07 3.22
C LEU A 50 17.27 0.53 4.62
N PHE A 51 16.92 -0.22 5.65
CA PHE A 51 16.99 0.23 7.05
C PHE A 51 18.42 0.26 7.56
N ASP A 52 19.23 -0.76 7.24
CA ASP A 52 20.63 -0.83 7.67
C ASP A 52 21.46 0.31 7.08
N ASN A 53 21.26 0.65 5.81
CA ASN A 53 21.95 1.77 5.16
C ASN A 53 21.59 3.11 5.82
N ALA A 54 20.32 3.32 6.17
CA ALA A 54 19.91 4.53 6.88
C ALA A 54 20.52 4.62 8.28
N ARG A 55 20.58 3.51 9.04
CA ARG A 55 21.24 3.45 10.33
C ARG A 55 22.74 3.74 10.22
N LEU A 56 23.43 3.08 9.29
CA LEU A 56 24.87 3.30 9.05
C LEU A 56 25.15 4.73 8.56
N ALA A 57 24.26 5.34 7.78
CA ALA A 57 24.40 6.74 7.39
C ALA A 57 24.35 7.67 8.61
N LYS A 58 23.42 7.43 9.55
CA LYS A 58 23.38 8.19 10.81
C LYS A 58 24.65 8.03 11.63
N GLU A 59 25.21 6.82 11.74
CA GLU A 59 26.47 6.56 12.44
C GLU A 59 27.65 7.30 11.82
N ARG A 60 27.64 7.53 10.50
CA ARG A 60 28.65 8.34 9.79
C ARG A 60 28.38 9.86 9.85
N GLY A 61 27.29 10.29 10.50
CA GLY A 61 26.88 11.70 10.54
C GLY A 61 26.25 12.21 9.25
N GLU A 62 25.84 11.31 8.35
CA GLU A 62 25.12 11.66 7.13
C GLU A 62 23.65 11.94 7.42
N LYS A 63 23.03 12.79 6.60
CA LYS A 63 21.61 13.10 6.72
C LYS A 63 20.74 11.98 6.16
N VAL A 64 19.68 11.63 6.89
CA VAL A 64 18.67 10.63 6.49
C VAL A 64 17.32 11.31 6.37
N GLY A 65 16.61 11.04 5.27
CA GLY A 65 15.27 11.59 5.02
C GLY A 65 14.15 10.60 5.29
N TRP A 66 12.94 11.12 5.55
CA TRP A 66 11.71 10.37 5.36
C TRP A 66 10.96 10.94 4.17
N SER A 67 10.43 10.07 3.33
CA SER A 67 9.74 10.46 2.10
C SER A 67 8.32 9.92 2.02
N ALA A 68 7.41 10.71 1.48
CA ALA A 68 6.15 10.21 0.98
C ALA A 68 6.40 9.16 -0.11
N SER A 69 5.59 8.10 -0.13
CA SER A 69 5.77 6.95 -1.03
C SER A 69 5.71 7.31 -2.52
N ILE A 70 5.02 8.41 -2.86
CA ILE A 70 4.86 8.86 -4.24
C ILE A 70 5.79 10.04 -4.60
N PHE A 71 6.67 10.47 -3.72
CA PHE A 71 7.69 11.48 -4.06
C PHE A 71 8.62 10.95 -5.17
N PRO A 72 9.15 11.81 -6.09
CA PRO A 72 10.10 11.37 -7.13
C PRO A 72 11.41 10.89 -6.50
N GLN A 73 11.51 9.58 -6.29
CA GLN A 73 12.64 8.92 -5.63
C GLN A 73 13.96 9.16 -6.35
N GLU A 74 13.92 9.37 -7.65
CA GLU A 74 15.06 9.58 -8.52
C GLU A 74 15.86 10.82 -8.13
N ILE A 75 15.22 11.84 -7.56
CA ILE A 75 15.91 13.02 -7.03
C ILE A 75 16.81 12.64 -5.86
N ALA A 76 16.25 11.92 -4.88
CA ALA A 76 17.01 11.49 -3.72
C ALA A 76 18.10 10.48 -4.08
N GLU A 77 17.84 9.56 -5.01
CA GLU A 77 18.80 8.57 -5.48
C GLU A 77 19.95 9.20 -6.27
N THR A 78 19.68 10.22 -7.09
CA THR A 78 20.70 10.98 -7.82
C THR A 78 21.66 11.67 -6.84
N LEU A 79 21.13 12.24 -5.77
CA LEU A 79 21.93 12.89 -4.71
C LEU A 79 22.59 11.88 -3.75
N GLY A 80 22.35 10.58 -3.89
CA GLY A 80 22.87 9.54 -3.01
C GLY A 80 22.38 9.67 -1.56
N LEU A 81 21.13 10.11 -1.37
CA LEU A 81 20.51 10.27 -0.05
C LEU A 81 19.91 8.97 0.44
N ASN A 82 20.08 8.68 1.71
CA ASN A 82 19.38 7.59 2.38
C ASN A 82 18.00 8.08 2.81
N VAL A 83 16.95 7.41 2.31
CA VAL A 83 15.56 7.81 2.55
C VAL A 83 14.73 6.61 2.99
N LEU A 84 13.91 6.79 4.03
CA LEU A 84 12.95 5.80 4.53
C LEU A 84 11.51 6.26 4.24
N TYR A 85 10.58 5.32 4.25
CA TYR A 85 9.21 5.53 3.78
C TYR A 85 8.18 5.21 4.86
N PRO A 86 7.63 6.22 5.57
CA PRO A 86 6.69 6.05 6.67
C PRO A 86 5.46 5.22 6.33
N GLU A 87 4.86 5.41 5.14
CA GLU A 87 3.67 4.65 4.71
C GLU A 87 4.00 3.15 4.55
N ASN A 88 5.12 2.83 3.91
CA ASN A 88 5.57 1.44 3.75
C ASN A 88 5.92 0.79 5.09
N HIS A 89 6.57 1.54 5.99
CA HIS A 89 6.88 1.07 7.34
C HIS A 89 5.60 0.79 8.14
N SER A 90 4.63 1.71 8.11
CA SER A 90 3.33 1.53 8.78
C SER A 90 2.56 0.32 8.23
N ALA A 91 2.59 0.10 6.90
CA ALA A 91 2.03 -1.09 6.28
C ALA A 91 2.70 -2.38 6.79
N GLY A 92 4.02 -2.37 6.92
CA GLY A 92 4.78 -3.49 7.46
C GLY A 92 4.46 -3.80 8.93
N ILE A 93 4.27 -2.78 9.77
CA ILE A 93 3.82 -2.93 11.16
C ILE A 93 2.41 -3.53 11.20
N ALA A 94 1.49 -3.01 10.38
CA ALA A 94 0.11 -3.50 10.29
C ALA A 94 0.03 -4.96 9.82
N ALA A 95 0.79 -5.34 8.80
CA ALA A 95 0.83 -6.70 8.27
C ALA A 95 1.36 -7.73 9.29
N ARG A 96 2.13 -7.29 10.28
CA ARG A 96 2.61 -8.10 11.40
C ARG A 96 1.70 -8.04 12.64
N HIS A 97 0.53 -7.39 12.55
CA HIS A 97 -0.40 -7.18 13.67
C HIS A 97 0.23 -6.42 14.86
N GLN A 98 1.11 -5.48 14.59
CA GLN A 98 1.87 -4.72 15.60
C GLN A 98 1.45 -3.25 15.66
N ALA A 99 0.34 -2.87 15.03
CA ALA A 99 -0.11 -1.47 14.97
C ALA A 99 -0.82 -0.98 16.25
N ASP A 100 -1.39 -1.89 17.05
CA ASP A 100 -2.27 -1.54 18.17
C ASP A 100 -1.66 -0.55 19.17
N PRO A 101 -0.44 -0.75 19.71
CA PRO A 101 0.15 0.19 20.67
C PRO A 101 0.31 1.61 20.09
N PHE A 102 0.63 1.71 18.79
CA PHE A 102 0.78 3.01 18.12
C PHE A 102 -0.56 3.70 17.88
N LEU A 103 -1.61 2.94 17.55
CA LEU A 103 -2.96 3.48 17.39
C LEU A 103 -3.46 4.04 18.74
N GLN A 104 -3.26 3.30 19.82
CA GLN A 104 -3.63 3.73 21.18
C GLN A 104 -2.84 4.97 21.61
N GLU A 105 -1.53 4.99 21.39
CA GLU A 105 -0.66 6.14 21.69
C GLU A 105 -1.11 7.38 20.93
N CYS A 106 -1.39 7.25 19.63
CA CYS A 106 -1.80 8.36 18.80
C CYS A 106 -3.18 8.93 19.21
N GLU A 107 -4.13 8.06 19.53
CA GLU A 107 -5.50 8.45 19.89
C GLU A 107 -5.61 8.95 21.34
N GLY A 108 -4.87 8.38 22.27
CA GLY A 108 -4.88 8.72 23.69
C GLY A 108 -3.88 9.84 24.02
N PRO A 109 -2.61 9.53 24.32
CA PRO A 109 -1.62 10.52 24.76
C PRO A 109 -1.41 11.67 23.75
N LEU A 110 -1.33 11.38 22.45
CA LEU A 110 -1.14 12.42 21.42
C LEU A 110 -2.45 13.15 21.04
N GLY A 111 -3.62 12.63 21.44
CA GLY A 111 -4.92 13.30 21.29
C GLY A 111 -5.46 13.39 19.85
N TYR A 112 -4.97 12.59 18.92
CA TYR A 112 -5.49 12.55 17.55
C TYR A 112 -6.80 11.77 17.46
N SER A 113 -7.66 12.15 16.50
CA SER A 113 -8.91 11.43 16.24
C SER A 113 -8.65 10.00 15.76
N ASN A 114 -9.48 9.05 16.20
CA ASN A 114 -9.49 7.68 15.70
C ASN A 114 -9.83 7.59 14.18
N ASP A 115 -10.44 8.64 13.65
CA ASP A 115 -10.81 8.78 12.23
C ASP A 115 -9.67 9.31 11.34
N LEU A 116 -8.49 9.56 11.91
CA LEU A 116 -7.29 9.91 11.16
C LEU A 116 -6.75 8.71 10.39
N CYS A 117 -6.06 8.96 9.26
CA CYS A 117 -5.38 7.91 8.50
C CYS A 117 -4.53 6.99 9.40
N ALA A 118 -4.77 5.69 9.34
CA ALA A 118 -4.10 4.74 10.23
C ALA A 118 -2.59 4.67 9.99
N TYR A 119 -2.10 4.90 8.76
CA TYR A 119 -0.65 5.03 8.52
C TYR A 119 -0.08 6.26 9.25
N ALA A 120 -0.81 7.39 9.19
CA ALA A 120 -0.39 8.58 9.91
C ALA A 120 -0.38 8.35 11.42
N LYS A 121 -1.40 7.68 11.98
CA LYS A 121 -1.45 7.36 13.41
C LYS A 121 -0.25 6.53 13.85
N VAL A 122 0.03 5.44 13.13
CA VAL A 122 1.17 4.55 13.42
C VAL A 122 2.48 5.33 13.36
N ASN A 123 2.69 6.14 12.32
CA ASN A 123 3.95 6.85 12.15
C ASN A 123 4.12 8.04 13.11
N LEU A 124 3.07 8.80 13.42
CA LEU A 124 3.13 9.89 14.40
C LEU A 124 3.48 9.36 15.81
N ALA A 125 2.88 8.25 16.21
CA ALA A 125 3.22 7.60 17.46
C ALA A 125 4.64 7.00 17.44
N TYR A 126 5.08 6.42 16.32
CA TYR A 126 6.46 5.97 16.17
C TYR A 126 7.45 7.14 16.26
N ALA A 127 7.11 8.27 15.66
CA ALA A 127 7.91 9.49 15.71
C ALA A 127 8.03 10.05 17.13
N SER A 128 6.96 9.98 17.95
CA SER A 128 7.02 10.42 19.35
C SER A 128 7.99 9.57 20.18
N VAL A 129 8.07 8.25 19.92
CA VAL A 129 9.08 7.38 20.56
C VAL A 129 10.49 7.80 20.15
N LEU A 130 10.74 8.00 18.85
CA LEU A 130 12.05 8.46 18.36
C LEU A 130 12.46 9.84 18.89
N ASN A 131 11.48 10.64 19.28
CA ASN A 131 11.68 11.97 19.85
C ASN A 131 11.82 11.96 21.40
N GLY A 132 11.65 10.79 22.03
CA GLY A 132 11.69 10.62 23.48
C GLY A 132 10.46 11.14 24.22
N GLU A 133 9.33 11.23 23.53
CA GLU A 133 8.03 11.73 24.04
C GLU A 133 7.08 10.59 24.43
N SER A 134 7.40 9.35 24.06
CA SER A 134 6.60 8.14 24.31
C SER A 134 7.46 6.94 24.64
N ASP A 135 6.98 6.07 25.53
CA ASP A 135 7.63 4.83 25.97
C ASP A 135 7.08 3.58 25.25
N VAL A 136 6.31 3.74 24.18
CA VAL A 136 5.82 2.60 23.38
C VAL A 136 7.01 1.80 22.85
N GLU A 137 7.00 0.48 23.07
CA GLU A 137 8.04 -0.40 22.57
C GLU A 137 8.02 -0.47 21.03
N LEU A 138 9.19 -0.30 20.42
CA LEU A 138 9.36 -0.43 18.97
C LEU A 138 9.50 -1.90 18.57
N PRO A 139 8.48 -2.52 17.92
CA PRO A 139 8.42 -3.96 17.67
C PRO A 139 9.45 -4.44 16.64
N ASP A 140 10.02 -3.51 15.89
CA ASP A 140 11.03 -3.77 14.87
C ASP A 140 12.46 -3.47 15.33
N GLY A 141 12.63 -3.18 16.63
CA GLY A 141 13.93 -2.81 17.21
C GLY A 141 14.41 -1.40 16.80
N GLY A 142 13.49 -0.51 16.41
CA GLY A 142 13.85 0.87 16.03
C GLY A 142 14.51 0.97 14.66
N LYS A 143 14.12 0.12 13.70
CA LYS A 143 14.71 0.09 12.35
C LYS A 143 14.57 1.42 11.62
N MET A 144 13.46 2.11 11.81
CA MET A 144 13.23 3.41 11.19
C MET A 144 13.85 4.52 12.03
N VAL A 145 15.04 4.94 11.65
CA VAL A 145 15.81 5.98 12.38
C VAL A 145 15.17 7.36 12.26
N LYS A 146 15.42 8.24 13.26
CA LYS A 146 14.93 9.63 13.24
C LYS A 146 15.46 10.38 12.02
N PRO A 147 14.58 11.04 11.23
CA PRO A 147 15.00 11.76 10.03
C PRO A 147 15.66 13.11 10.35
N ASP A 148 16.41 13.64 9.39
CA ASP A 148 16.95 15.01 9.40
C ASP A 148 16.15 15.95 8.49
N PHE A 149 15.32 15.39 7.58
CA PHE A 149 14.47 16.13 6.66
C PHE A 149 13.32 15.25 6.15
N LEU A 150 12.32 15.90 5.57
CA LEU A 150 11.15 15.24 4.96
C LEU A 150 11.03 15.60 3.49
N LEU A 151 10.65 14.63 2.66
CA LEU A 151 10.34 14.78 1.24
C LEU A 151 8.86 14.50 1.01
N LEU A 152 8.16 15.41 0.36
CA LEU A 152 6.71 15.37 0.25
C LEU A 152 6.20 15.84 -1.11
N THR A 153 5.14 15.18 -1.60
CA THR A 153 4.23 15.68 -2.63
C THR A 153 2.79 15.54 -2.15
N ASN A 154 1.86 16.30 -2.71
CA ASN A 154 0.44 16.24 -2.37
C ASN A 154 -0.43 15.51 -3.42
N ASN A 155 0.17 14.88 -4.40
CA ASN A 155 -0.57 14.18 -5.47
C ASN A 155 -1.34 12.94 -4.99
N ILE A 156 -0.95 12.31 -3.89
CA ILE A 156 -1.72 11.22 -3.27
C ILE A 156 -2.93 11.76 -2.51
N CYS A 157 -2.71 12.61 -1.50
CA CYS A 157 -3.78 13.16 -0.66
C CYS A 157 -3.34 14.39 0.12
N ASN A 158 -4.32 15.22 0.53
CA ASN A 158 -4.04 16.40 1.35
C ASN A 158 -3.72 16.06 2.81
N GLN A 159 -4.19 14.93 3.32
CA GLN A 159 -3.88 14.50 4.68
C GLN A 159 -2.40 14.23 4.88
N LEU A 160 -1.72 13.72 3.85
CA LEU A 160 -0.28 13.48 3.85
C LEU A 160 0.50 14.78 4.14
N THR A 161 0.07 15.90 3.54
CA THR A 161 0.68 17.21 3.77
C THR A 161 0.62 17.60 5.26
N LYS A 162 -0.54 17.44 5.90
CA LYS A 162 -0.72 17.78 7.31
C LYS A 162 -0.03 16.82 8.27
N TRP A 163 0.03 15.55 7.91
CA TRP A 163 0.80 14.55 8.64
C TRP A 163 2.30 14.93 8.65
N TYR A 164 2.89 15.21 7.49
CA TYR A 164 4.30 15.57 7.38
C TYR A 164 4.61 16.94 8.01
N GLU A 165 3.70 17.90 7.95
CA GLU A 165 3.83 19.18 8.69
C GLU A 165 3.93 18.94 10.20
N ASN A 166 3.10 18.04 10.76
CA ASN A 166 3.17 17.67 12.16
C ASN A 166 4.49 17.00 12.53
N LEU A 167 4.98 16.07 11.69
CA LEU A 167 6.29 15.44 11.88
C LEU A 167 7.42 16.48 11.88
N ALA A 168 7.41 17.40 10.93
CA ALA A 168 8.42 18.45 10.84
C ALA A 168 8.45 19.33 12.10
N ARG A 169 7.28 19.68 12.62
CA ARG A 169 7.16 20.45 13.88
C ARG A 169 7.63 19.66 15.10
N GLN A 170 7.16 18.42 15.23
CA GLN A 170 7.50 17.54 16.34
C GLN A 170 9.01 17.27 16.41
N MET A 171 9.66 17.08 15.28
CA MET A 171 11.07 16.76 15.19
C MET A 171 11.98 17.97 14.96
N ASN A 172 11.41 19.15 14.71
CA ASN A 172 12.11 20.40 14.35
C ASN A 172 13.05 20.22 13.14
N ILE A 173 12.52 19.70 12.02
CA ILE A 173 13.25 19.42 10.79
C ILE A 173 12.56 20.04 9.58
N PRO A 174 13.29 20.34 8.47
CA PRO A 174 12.71 20.92 7.26
C PRO A 174 11.90 19.92 6.45
N ILE A 175 10.94 20.47 5.68
CA ILE A 175 10.19 19.76 4.63
C ILE A 175 10.61 20.32 3.27
N PHE A 176 10.91 19.43 2.32
CA PHE A 176 11.07 19.72 0.91
C PHE A 176 9.82 19.23 0.18
N PHE A 177 9.04 20.14 -0.36
CA PHE A 177 7.68 19.90 -0.82
C PHE A 177 7.49 20.28 -2.29
N ILE A 178 6.80 19.41 -3.05
CA ILE A 178 6.33 19.67 -4.41
C ILE A 178 4.80 19.68 -4.39
N ASP A 179 4.20 20.84 -4.65
CA ASP A 179 2.76 20.98 -4.84
C ASP A 179 2.38 20.72 -6.30
N THR A 180 1.57 19.67 -6.53
CA THR A 180 1.19 19.24 -7.88
C THR A 180 -0.13 19.83 -8.36
N CYS A 181 -0.89 20.50 -7.52
CA CYS A 181 -2.27 20.95 -7.74
C CYS A 181 -3.23 19.80 -8.11
N TYR A 182 -4.51 19.92 -7.75
CA TYR A 182 -5.54 18.97 -8.19
C TYR A 182 -5.78 19.07 -9.70
N ASN A 183 -5.95 17.92 -10.39
CA ASN A 183 -6.25 17.85 -11.81
C ASN A 183 -7.71 17.43 -12.07
N PRO A 184 -8.62 18.32 -12.47
CA PRO A 184 -10.01 17.97 -12.78
C PRO A 184 -10.22 17.45 -14.21
N TRP A 185 -9.19 17.48 -15.08
CA TRP A 185 -9.27 17.13 -16.49
C TRP A 185 -8.55 15.82 -16.81
N ASP A 186 -8.81 15.29 -18.00
CA ASP A 186 -8.13 14.13 -18.58
C ASP A 186 -6.80 14.48 -19.27
N TYR A 187 -6.38 15.74 -19.17
CA TYR A 187 -5.11 16.25 -19.71
C TYR A 187 -4.38 17.14 -18.71
N VAL A 188 -3.11 17.38 -18.94
CA VAL A 188 -2.27 18.32 -18.16
C VAL A 188 -1.93 19.54 -18.99
N THR A 189 -2.18 20.73 -18.44
CA THR A 189 -1.82 21.99 -19.11
C THR A 189 -0.32 22.29 -18.96
N GLU A 190 0.27 22.93 -19.97
CA GLU A 190 1.68 23.36 -19.93
C GLU A 190 1.98 24.31 -18.76
N THR A 191 0.99 25.09 -18.33
CA THR A 191 1.13 25.98 -17.16
C THR A 191 1.34 25.18 -15.87
N ARG A 192 0.63 24.04 -15.70
CA ARG A 192 0.83 23.16 -14.55
C ARG A 192 2.18 22.46 -14.61
N VAL A 193 2.59 21.99 -15.80
CA VAL A 193 3.91 21.38 -15.96
C VAL A 193 5.01 22.37 -15.56
N ARG A 194 4.96 23.61 -16.06
CA ARG A 194 5.92 24.65 -15.68
C ARG A 194 5.90 24.96 -14.19
N TYR A 195 4.72 24.99 -13.57
CA TYR A 195 4.58 25.23 -12.14
C TYR A 195 5.25 24.12 -11.31
N VAL A 196 4.99 22.85 -11.63
CA VAL A 196 5.61 21.71 -10.93
C VAL A 196 7.10 21.62 -11.24
N ARG A 197 7.51 21.88 -12.50
CA ARG A 197 8.91 21.86 -12.90
C ARG A 197 9.76 22.90 -12.16
N ALA A 198 9.25 24.11 -12.01
CA ALA A 198 9.96 25.16 -11.26
C ALA A 198 10.17 24.79 -9.78
N GLN A 199 9.21 24.09 -9.17
CA GLN A 199 9.34 23.57 -7.80
C GLN A 199 10.37 22.45 -7.70
N ILE A 200 10.42 21.54 -8.69
CA ILE A 200 11.44 20.48 -8.75
C ILE A 200 12.84 21.12 -8.84
N ASP A 201 13.02 22.11 -9.71
CA ASP A 201 14.31 22.80 -9.85
C ASP A 201 14.74 23.51 -8.57
N GLN A 202 13.81 24.16 -7.87
CA GLN A 202 14.10 24.81 -6.61
C GLN A 202 14.39 23.79 -5.51
N LEU A 203 13.59 22.71 -5.43
CA LEU A 203 13.78 21.65 -4.45
C LEU A 203 15.14 20.96 -4.58
N ILE A 204 15.62 20.72 -5.80
CA ILE A 204 16.95 20.15 -6.03
C ILE A 204 18.04 21.08 -5.47
N LYS A 205 17.93 22.40 -5.72
CA LYS A 205 18.89 23.40 -5.18
C LYS A 205 18.86 23.39 -3.65
N ASP A 206 17.66 23.44 -3.05
CA ASP A 206 17.50 23.49 -1.59
C ASP A 206 18.02 22.21 -0.94
N LEU A 207 17.81 21.05 -1.55
CA LEU A 207 18.35 19.77 -1.09
C LEU A 207 19.88 19.72 -1.20
N CYS A 208 20.46 20.23 -2.29
CA CYS A 208 21.91 20.33 -2.45
C CYS A 208 22.51 21.21 -1.35
N GLU A 209 21.94 22.39 -1.11
CA GLU A 209 22.39 23.30 -0.05
C GLU A 209 22.28 22.67 1.35
N PHE A 210 21.13 22.08 1.67
CA PHE A 210 20.87 21.47 2.97
C PHE A 210 21.75 20.26 3.27
N THR A 211 21.97 19.41 2.24
CA THR A 211 22.71 18.13 2.42
C THR A 211 24.23 18.27 2.13
N GLY A 212 24.67 19.35 1.52
CA GLY A 212 26.02 19.51 1.03
C GLY A 212 26.37 18.63 -0.18
N LYS A 213 25.35 18.06 -0.84
CA LYS A 213 25.52 17.24 -2.05
C LYS A 213 25.48 18.10 -3.30
N THR A 214 26.03 17.60 -4.40
CA THR A 214 26.03 18.26 -5.70
C THR A 214 25.15 17.45 -6.66
N TRP A 215 24.29 18.15 -7.40
CA TRP A 215 23.51 17.55 -8.48
C TRP A 215 24.42 17.16 -9.64
N ASP A 216 24.22 15.97 -10.21
CA ASP A 216 24.94 15.44 -11.36
C ASP A 216 23.90 14.95 -12.41
N ASP A 217 23.86 15.66 -13.54
CA ASP A 217 22.93 15.35 -14.63
C ASP A 217 23.20 13.99 -15.29
N GLU A 218 24.44 13.54 -15.35
CA GLU A 218 24.75 12.22 -15.92
C GLU A 218 24.30 11.12 -14.95
N ARG A 219 24.53 11.30 -13.65
CA ARG A 219 24.00 10.39 -12.64
C ARG A 219 22.46 10.36 -12.66
N PHE A 220 21.80 11.50 -12.83
CA PHE A 220 20.35 11.56 -12.97
C PHE A 220 19.85 10.73 -14.17
N LYS A 221 20.49 10.89 -15.35
CA LYS A 221 20.15 10.09 -16.54
C LYS A 221 20.32 8.57 -16.30
N GLU A 222 21.35 8.17 -15.56
CA GLU A 222 21.54 6.76 -15.18
C GLU A 222 20.40 6.27 -14.28
N VAL A 223 20.06 7.03 -13.24
CA VAL A 223 18.98 6.70 -12.30
C VAL A 223 17.64 6.61 -13.03
N MET A 224 17.38 7.54 -13.96
CA MET A 224 16.18 7.54 -14.79
C MET A 224 16.07 6.27 -15.65
N LYS A 225 17.14 5.84 -16.31
CA LYS A 225 17.15 4.57 -17.09
C LYS A 225 16.83 3.37 -16.22
N ILE A 226 17.37 3.32 -15.00
CA ILE A 226 17.06 2.25 -14.03
C ILE A 226 15.59 2.31 -13.61
N SER A 227 15.08 3.49 -13.28
CA SER A 227 13.69 3.69 -12.89
C SER A 227 12.71 3.29 -13.99
N GLN A 228 12.94 3.69 -15.23
CA GLN A 228 12.14 3.28 -16.39
C GLN A 228 12.17 1.76 -16.60
N ARG A 229 13.37 1.15 -16.51
CA ARG A 229 13.49 -0.31 -16.60
C ARG A 229 12.67 -1.01 -15.51
N ASN A 230 12.72 -0.49 -14.28
CA ASN A 230 11.97 -1.05 -13.17
C ASN A 230 10.45 -0.87 -13.34
N SER A 231 9.99 0.29 -13.81
CA SER A 231 8.59 0.53 -14.14
C SER A 231 8.09 -0.44 -15.21
N TYR A 232 8.85 -0.61 -16.30
CA TYR A 232 8.55 -1.59 -17.35
C TYR A 232 8.45 -3.03 -16.81
N LEU A 233 9.44 -3.47 -16.03
CA LEU A 233 9.46 -4.82 -15.47
C LEU A 233 8.31 -5.06 -14.49
N TRP A 234 7.98 -4.06 -13.70
CA TRP A 234 6.85 -4.09 -12.78
C TRP A 234 5.51 -4.15 -13.52
N GLU A 235 5.34 -3.32 -14.52
CA GLU A 235 4.14 -3.36 -15.36
C GLU A 235 4.02 -4.71 -16.08
N ARG A 236 5.13 -5.24 -16.61
CA ARG A 236 5.17 -6.56 -17.26
C ARG A 236 4.72 -7.66 -16.30
N ALA A 237 5.25 -7.70 -15.07
CA ALA A 237 4.85 -8.69 -14.07
C ALA A 237 3.34 -8.64 -13.78
N ASN A 238 2.77 -7.42 -13.61
CA ASN A 238 1.34 -7.24 -13.42
C ASN A 238 0.53 -7.70 -14.65
N ASN A 239 1.00 -7.37 -15.85
CA ASN A 239 0.31 -7.68 -17.10
C ASN A 239 0.29 -9.17 -17.42
N LEU A 240 1.30 -9.95 -17.01
CA LEU A 240 1.36 -11.40 -17.20
C LEU A 240 0.26 -12.17 -16.43
N LEU A 241 -0.42 -11.54 -15.50
CA LEU A 241 -1.57 -12.14 -14.81
C LEU A 241 -2.82 -12.25 -15.73
N ASP A 242 -2.78 -11.68 -16.94
CA ASP A 242 -3.86 -11.83 -17.94
C ASP A 242 -3.96 -13.26 -18.52
N ARG A 243 -2.94 -14.11 -18.34
CA ARG A 243 -2.94 -15.52 -18.76
C ARG A 243 -4.01 -16.33 -18.02
N LYS A 244 -4.46 -17.43 -18.64
CA LYS A 244 -5.44 -18.37 -18.07
C LYS A 244 -4.87 -19.80 -18.06
N PRO A 245 -4.69 -20.41 -16.87
CA PRO A 245 -4.85 -19.79 -15.55
C PRO A 245 -3.83 -18.69 -15.33
N SER A 246 -4.14 -17.76 -14.40
CA SER A 246 -3.17 -16.74 -14.00
C SER A 246 -1.96 -17.41 -13.32
N PRO A 247 -0.72 -17.06 -13.67
CA PRO A 247 0.48 -17.72 -13.13
C PRO A 247 0.69 -17.45 -11.63
N LEU A 248 0.15 -16.35 -11.13
CA LEU A 248 0.22 -15.98 -9.72
C LEU A 248 -1.16 -15.70 -9.13
N SER A 249 -1.26 -15.78 -7.80
CA SER A 249 -2.26 -15.02 -7.06
C SER A 249 -1.83 -13.54 -7.04
N GLY A 250 -2.68 -12.63 -7.52
CA GLY A 250 -2.34 -11.21 -7.59
C GLY A 250 -1.99 -10.59 -6.23
N PHE A 251 -2.48 -11.15 -5.12
CA PHE A 251 -2.07 -10.73 -3.77
C PHE A 251 -0.57 -10.89 -3.50
N GLU A 252 0.11 -11.79 -4.21
CA GLU A 252 1.57 -11.95 -4.08
C GLU A 252 2.31 -10.71 -4.57
N LEU A 253 1.79 -10.01 -5.60
CA LEU A 253 2.39 -8.78 -6.10
C LEU A 253 2.39 -7.65 -5.06
N PHE A 254 1.45 -7.63 -4.12
CA PHE A 254 1.47 -6.63 -3.04
C PHE A 254 2.74 -6.70 -2.19
N ASN A 255 3.32 -7.89 -2.04
CA ASN A 255 4.59 -8.04 -1.32
C ASN A 255 5.76 -7.37 -2.07
N TYR A 256 5.74 -7.38 -3.42
CA TYR A 256 6.81 -6.81 -4.24
C TYR A 256 6.69 -5.30 -4.44
N MET A 257 5.59 -4.67 -4.00
CA MET A 257 5.40 -3.23 -4.15
C MET A 257 6.53 -2.40 -3.53
N SER A 258 7.17 -2.88 -2.46
CA SER A 258 8.28 -2.18 -1.82
C SER A 258 9.48 -1.96 -2.74
N ALA A 259 9.70 -2.81 -3.75
CA ALA A 259 10.73 -2.61 -4.77
C ALA A 259 10.47 -1.33 -5.60
N MET A 260 9.20 -0.96 -5.80
CA MET A 260 8.79 0.25 -6.50
C MET A 260 8.54 1.43 -5.57
N VAL A 261 7.90 1.19 -4.44
CA VAL A 261 7.56 2.23 -3.44
C VAL A 261 8.79 2.84 -2.79
N CYS A 262 9.84 2.04 -2.57
CA CYS A 262 11.01 2.47 -1.79
C CYS A 262 12.33 2.49 -2.58
N ASN A 263 12.38 1.82 -3.74
CA ASN A 263 13.65 1.52 -4.41
C ASN A 263 13.55 1.58 -5.95
N ARG A 264 12.61 2.36 -6.51
CA ARG A 264 12.37 2.38 -7.96
C ARG A 264 13.62 2.76 -8.78
N GLY A 265 14.45 3.67 -8.31
CA GLY A 265 15.68 4.10 -8.98
C GLY A 265 16.91 3.18 -8.74
N LYS A 266 16.75 2.00 -8.12
CA LYS A 266 17.88 1.15 -7.74
C LYS A 266 18.01 -0.11 -8.60
N THR A 267 19.25 -0.49 -8.93
CA THR A 267 19.56 -1.73 -9.68
C THR A 267 19.18 -2.99 -8.91
N SER A 268 19.14 -2.95 -7.58
CA SER A 268 18.64 -4.06 -6.78
C SER A 268 17.17 -4.38 -7.07
N SER A 269 16.33 -3.36 -7.33
CA SER A 269 14.95 -3.56 -7.78
C SER A 269 14.90 -4.16 -9.17
N THR A 270 15.80 -3.76 -10.09
CA THR A 270 15.90 -4.39 -11.41
C THR A 270 16.12 -5.90 -11.30
N ALA A 271 17.11 -6.30 -10.50
CA ALA A 271 17.42 -7.73 -10.30
C ALA A 271 16.24 -8.51 -9.69
N ILE A 272 15.53 -7.93 -8.72
CA ILE A 272 14.35 -8.54 -8.10
C ILE A 272 13.22 -8.70 -9.12
N LEU A 273 12.93 -7.65 -9.90
CA LEU A 273 11.84 -7.65 -10.86
C LEU A 273 12.14 -8.54 -12.08
N GLU A 274 13.38 -8.64 -12.52
CA GLU A 274 13.81 -9.60 -13.55
C GLU A 274 13.63 -11.04 -13.05
N GLN A 275 14.06 -11.32 -11.81
CA GLN A 275 13.86 -12.64 -11.20
C GLN A 275 12.38 -12.98 -11.05
N LEU A 276 11.53 -12.02 -10.59
CA LEU A 276 10.08 -12.19 -10.48
C LEU A 276 9.47 -12.52 -11.85
N ASN A 277 9.80 -11.75 -12.89
CA ASN A 277 9.30 -12.00 -14.24
C ASN A 277 9.71 -13.40 -14.76
N SER A 278 10.95 -13.83 -14.52
CA SER A 278 11.41 -15.17 -14.86
C SER A 278 10.64 -16.28 -14.13
N GLU A 279 10.32 -16.08 -12.85
CA GLU A 279 9.50 -17.02 -12.07
C GLU A 279 8.07 -17.09 -12.59
N ILE A 280 7.48 -15.95 -12.98
CA ILE A 280 6.15 -15.89 -13.62
C ILE A 280 6.15 -16.61 -14.96
N GLU A 281 7.15 -16.36 -15.81
CA GLU A 281 7.27 -17.01 -17.12
C GLU A 281 7.40 -18.52 -17.01
N LYS A 282 8.17 -18.99 -16.03
CA LYS A 282 8.27 -20.42 -15.75
C LYS A 282 6.91 -21.03 -15.41
N HIS A 283 6.08 -20.37 -14.59
CA HIS A 283 4.73 -20.84 -14.33
C HIS A 283 3.87 -20.88 -15.58
N ILE A 284 4.03 -19.90 -16.49
CA ILE A 284 3.31 -19.88 -17.78
C ILE A 284 3.74 -21.04 -18.67
N GLU A 285 5.05 -21.28 -18.81
CA GLU A 285 5.61 -22.37 -19.62
C GLU A 285 5.20 -23.75 -19.10
N GLU A 286 5.17 -23.92 -17.78
CA GLU A 286 4.77 -25.18 -17.12
C GLU A 286 3.25 -25.35 -17.02
N GLY A 287 2.43 -24.33 -17.38
CA GLY A 287 0.98 -24.34 -17.20
C GLY A 287 0.58 -24.41 -15.73
N THR A 288 1.41 -23.89 -14.82
CA THR A 288 1.19 -23.92 -13.37
C THR A 288 0.85 -22.55 -12.82
N SER A 289 0.39 -22.49 -11.56
CA SER A 289 0.05 -21.27 -10.85
C SER A 289 0.45 -21.36 -9.37
N THR A 290 0.79 -20.23 -8.78
CA THR A 290 0.90 -20.12 -7.32
C THR A 290 -0.46 -20.10 -6.63
N PHE A 291 -1.55 -19.75 -7.35
CA PHE A 291 -2.91 -19.85 -6.84
C PHE A 291 -3.24 -21.33 -6.61
N PRO A 292 -3.48 -21.77 -5.37
CA PRO A 292 -3.35 -23.18 -5.01
C PRO A 292 -4.58 -24.05 -5.30
N VAL A 293 -5.62 -23.46 -5.89
CA VAL A 293 -6.87 -24.12 -6.29
C VAL A 293 -7.19 -23.77 -7.74
N GLU A 294 -8.15 -24.47 -8.35
CA GLU A 294 -8.62 -24.14 -9.69
C GLU A 294 -9.22 -22.73 -9.73
N GLU A 295 -8.81 -21.92 -10.74
CA GLU A 295 -9.32 -20.57 -10.95
C GLU A 295 -10.72 -20.63 -11.56
N GLN A 296 -11.75 -20.45 -10.70
CA GLN A 296 -13.15 -20.45 -11.09
C GLN A 296 -13.63 -19.05 -11.53
N PHE A 297 -13.15 -18.01 -10.88
CA PHE A 297 -13.50 -16.62 -11.10
C PHE A 297 -12.25 -15.73 -11.03
N ARG A 298 -12.27 -14.70 -11.86
CA ARG A 298 -11.23 -13.67 -11.93
C ARG A 298 -11.80 -12.35 -11.46
N ILE A 299 -11.10 -11.66 -10.57
CA ILE A 299 -11.57 -10.37 -10.06
C ILE A 299 -10.49 -9.29 -10.13
N SER A 300 -10.96 -8.05 -10.15
CA SER A 300 -10.14 -6.88 -9.85
C SER A 300 -10.31 -6.48 -8.38
N TRP A 301 -9.20 -6.11 -7.73
CA TRP A 301 -9.20 -5.53 -6.40
C TRP A 301 -8.91 -4.04 -6.49
N ASP A 302 -9.78 -3.23 -5.92
CA ASP A 302 -9.60 -1.79 -5.76
C ASP A 302 -9.45 -1.39 -4.29
N GLY A 303 -8.75 -0.28 -4.08
CA GLY A 303 -8.40 0.19 -2.76
C GLY A 303 -7.06 -0.35 -2.26
N ILE A 304 -6.56 0.24 -1.19
CA ILE A 304 -5.33 -0.15 -0.52
C ILE A 304 -5.49 -1.58 0.03
N ALA A 305 -4.42 -2.35 0.13
CA ALA A 305 -4.48 -3.66 0.74
C ALA A 305 -4.90 -3.57 2.22
N CYS A 306 -5.77 -4.48 2.67
CA CYS A 306 -6.13 -4.62 4.07
C CYS A 306 -5.02 -5.42 4.77
N TRP A 307 -3.88 -4.76 5.08
CA TRP A 307 -2.67 -5.43 5.52
C TRP A 307 -2.87 -6.35 6.75
N PRO A 308 -3.63 -5.95 7.78
CA PRO A 308 -3.84 -6.82 8.94
C PRO A 308 -4.58 -8.13 8.61
N TYR A 309 -5.39 -8.13 7.55
CA TYR A 309 -6.25 -9.26 7.19
C TYR A 309 -6.00 -9.84 5.79
N LEU A 310 -4.86 -9.51 5.17
CA LEU A 310 -4.53 -9.98 3.83
C LEU A 310 -4.59 -11.52 3.72
N SER A 311 -4.11 -12.23 4.74
CA SER A 311 -4.18 -13.69 4.82
C SER A 311 -5.62 -14.22 4.92
N HIS A 312 -6.51 -13.53 5.64
CA HIS A 312 -7.92 -13.89 5.72
C HIS A 312 -8.63 -13.63 4.39
N ASN A 313 -8.40 -12.46 3.78
CA ASN A 313 -8.94 -12.14 2.46
C ASN A 313 -8.60 -13.25 1.45
N LEU A 314 -7.31 -13.60 1.34
CA LEU A 314 -6.87 -14.64 0.43
C LEU A 314 -7.46 -16.03 0.73
N ARG A 315 -7.56 -16.43 2.01
CA ARG A 315 -8.18 -17.71 2.39
C ARG A 315 -9.65 -17.78 2.00
N THR A 316 -10.39 -16.70 2.23
CA THR A 316 -11.82 -16.62 1.87
C THR A 316 -12.01 -16.69 0.36
N LEU A 317 -11.24 -15.94 -0.43
CA LEU A 317 -11.31 -16.00 -1.88
C LEU A 317 -10.98 -17.39 -2.44
N LYS A 318 -10.00 -18.06 -1.88
CA LYS A 318 -9.63 -19.44 -2.26
C LYS A 318 -10.76 -20.44 -2.05
N LYS A 319 -11.62 -20.30 -1.04
CA LYS A 319 -12.76 -21.20 -0.82
C LYS A 319 -13.66 -21.29 -2.06
N TYR A 320 -13.73 -20.22 -2.84
CA TYR A 320 -14.59 -20.08 -4.02
C TYR A 320 -13.82 -20.11 -5.35
N GLY A 321 -12.54 -20.40 -5.33
CA GLY A 321 -11.70 -20.37 -6.53
C GLY A 321 -11.58 -18.97 -7.15
N ILE A 322 -11.72 -17.92 -6.36
CA ILE A 322 -11.58 -16.54 -6.84
C ILE A 322 -10.11 -16.15 -6.81
N ASN A 323 -9.55 -15.82 -7.96
CA ASN A 323 -8.21 -15.25 -8.08
C ASN A 323 -8.29 -13.75 -8.38
N MET A 324 -7.54 -12.94 -7.63
CA MET A 324 -7.30 -11.54 -7.96
C MET A 324 -6.25 -11.49 -9.06
N VAL A 325 -6.59 -10.93 -10.21
CA VAL A 325 -5.71 -10.86 -11.39
C VAL A 325 -5.43 -9.44 -11.84
N ALA A 326 -6.16 -8.48 -11.32
CA ALA A 326 -5.97 -7.06 -11.60
C ALA A 326 -6.10 -6.22 -10.32
N SER A 327 -5.29 -5.17 -10.20
CA SER A 327 -5.38 -4.18 -9.13
C SER A 327 -4.86 -2.83 -9.61
N SER A 328 -5.60 -1.78 -9.33
CA SER A 328 -5.15 -0.40 -9.57
C SER A 328 -4.08 0.03 -8.55
N TYR A 329 -4.13 -0.52 -7.32
CA TYR A 329 -3.19 -0.19 -6.26
C TYR A 329 -1.76 -0.58 -6.61
N GLY A 330 -1.53 -1.80 -7.10
CA GLY A 330 -0.19 -2.27 -7.49
C GLY A 330 0.45 -1.44 -8.61
N LYS A 331 -0.35 -0.97 -9.58
CA LYS A 331 0.14 -0.20 -10.74
C LYS A 331 0.47 1.27 -10.44
N ALA A 332 0.05 1.82 -9.32
CA ALA A 332 0.16 3.24 -9.02
C ALA A 332 1.62 3.77 -8.99
N TRP A 333 2.59 2.90 -8.81
CA TRP A 333 4.02 3.25 -8.76
C TRP A 333 4.81 3.00 -10.05
N ALA A 334 4.18 2.50 -11.10
CA ALA A 334 4.77 2.41 -12.45
C ALA A 334 4.66 3.78 -13.15
N ILE A 335 5.43 4.76 -12.70
CA ILE A 335 5.43 6.10 -13.27
C ILE A 335 6.62 6.21 -14.23
N GLU A 336 6.35 6.58 -15.49
CA GLU A 336 7.36 6.65 -16.55
C GLU A 336 7.57 8.10 -17.00
N TYR A 337 8.83 8.51 -17.12
CA TYR A 337 9.29 9.78 -17.63
C TYR A 337 10.79 9.72 -17.98
N GLU A 338 11.26 10.56 -18.88
CA GLU A 338 12.64 10.52 -19.41
C GLU A 338 13.53 11.62 -18.86
N ASP A 339 12.95 12.71 -18.41
CA ASP A 339 13.65 13.89 -17.91
C ASP A 339 12.83 14.63 -16.84
N LEU A 340 13.33 15.77 -16.36
CA LEU A 340 12.65 16.55 -15.32
C LEU A 340 11.35 17.19 -15.81
N ASP A 341 11.20 17.50 -17.11
CA ASP A 341 9.95 18.01 -17.68
C ASP A 341 8.90 16.91 -17.77
N GLY A 342 9.31 15.72 -18.22
CA GLY A 342 8.50 14.50 -18.20
C GLY A 342 8.10 14.11 -16.79
N MET A 343 9.02 14.20 -15.82
CA MET A 343 8.74 13.99 -14.39
C MET A 343 7.64 14.96 -13.91
N ALA A 344 7.78 16.26 -14.16
CA ALA A 344 6.78 17.25 -13.77
C ALA A 344 5.41 16.95 -14.38
N ARG A 345 5.36 16.57 -15.64
CA ARG A 345 4.12 16.20 -16.35
C ARG A 345 3.50 14.93 -15.75
N ALA A 346 4.29 13.88 -15.53
CA ALA A 346 3.82 12.62 -14.98
C ALA A 346 3.25 12.80 -13.56
N TYR A 347 3.91 13.60 -12.72
CA TYR A 347 3.44 13.88 -11.37
C TYR A 347 2.17 14.74 -11.31
N CYS A 348 1.83 15.48 -12.36
CA CYS A 348 0.53 16.14 -12.49
C CYS A 348 -0.63 15.14 -12.69
N PHE A 349 -0.36 13.94 -13.20
CA PHE A 349 -1.32 12.86 -13.41
C PHE A 349 -1.20 11.73 -12.38
N ALA A 350 -0.09 11.68 -11.65
CA ALA A 350 0.16 10.58 -10.76
C ALA A 350 -0.81 10.60 -9.57
N SER A 351 -1.35 9.39 -9.26
CA SER A 351 -2.10 9.09 -8.08
C SER A 351 -3.44 9.83 -7.93
N THR A 352 -4.07 9.73 -6.76
CA THR A 352 -5.48 10.03 -6.50
C THR A 352 -5.85 11.50 -6.73
N ASN A 353 -5.00 12.44 -6.34
CA ASN A 353 -5.24 13.88 -6.58
C ASN A 353 -4.90 14.35 -8.00
N GLY A 354 -4.16 13.56 -8.76
CA GLY A 354 -3.86 13.80 -10.16
C GLY A 354 -4.90 13.27 -11.13
N ASP A 355 -5.89 12.52 -10.66
CA ASP A 355 -6.85 11.77 -11.47
C ASP A 355 -8.30 12.20 -11.19
N ASN A 356 -9.11 12.31 -12.23
CA ASN A 356 -10.54 12.51 -12.10
C ASN A 356 -11.32 11.17 -12.21
N ALA A 357 -12.62 11.18 -11.88
CA ALA A 357 -13.44 9.97 -11.88
C ALA A 357 -13.52 9.30 -13.27
N SER A 358 -13.56 10.07 -14.35
CA SER A 358 -13.67 9.53 -15.72
C SER A 358 -12.42 8.73 -16.07
N THR A 359 -11.23 9.31 -15.91
CA THR A 359 -9.97 8.61 -16.17
C THR A 359 -9.77 7.39 -15.28
N MET A 360 -10.23 7.46 -14.03
CA MET A 360 -10.22 6.30 -13.13
C MET A 360 -11.11 5.15 -13.64
N ILE A 361 -12.30 5.47 -14.16
CA ILE A 361 -13.24 4.48 -14.70
C ILE A 361 -12.67 3.85 -15.98
N ASP A 362 -12.16 4.67 -16.91
CA ASP A 362 -11.64 4.20 -18.19
C ASP A 362 -10.47 3.21 -18.01
N ARG A 363 -9.50 3.55 -17.18
CA ARG A 363 -8.35 2.67 -16.88
C ARG A 363 -8.79 1.35 -16.24
N ARG A 364 -9.79 1.38 -15.34
CA ARG A 364 -10.32 0.18 -14.70
C ARG A 364 -11.12 -0.67 -15.66
N LEU A 365 -11.90 -0.05 -16.51
CA LEU A 365 -12.69 -0.74 -17.54
C LEU A 365 -11.77 -1.47 -18.53
N GLU A 366 -10.67 -0.83 -18.94
CA GLU A 366 -9.64 -1.47 -19.76
C GLU A 366 -9.02 -2.68 -19.04
N ALA A 367 -8.66 -2.52 -17.75
CA ALA A 367 -8.12 -3.61 -16.95
C ALA A 367 -9.12 -4.76 -16.80
N LEU A 368 -10.41 -4.51 -16.51
CA LEU A 368 -11.42 -5.56 -16.42
C LEU A 368 -11.52 -6.37 -17.71
N LYS A 369 -11.54 -5.68 -18.85
CA LYS A 369 -11.58 -6.32 -20.18
C LYS A 369 -10.34 -7.14 -20.47
N ARG A 370 -9.15 -6.55 -20.25
CA ARG A 370 -7.88 -7.20 -20.52
C ARG A 370 -7.69 -8.47 -19.70
N PHE A 371 -7.95 -8.39 -18.41
CA PHE A 371 -7.75 -9.51 -17.48
C PHE A 371 -8.93 -10.49 -17.45
N GLY A 372 -10.03 -10.22 -18.18
CA GLY A 372 -11.22 -11.04 -18.17
C GLY A 372 -11.83 -11.17 -16.77
N CYS A 373 -11.91 -10.04 -16.05
CA CYS A 373 -12.49 -10.02 -14.71
C CYS A 373 -14.01 -10.17 -14.78
N GLU A 374 -14.56 -11.02 -13.93
CA GLU A 374 -15.98 -11.35 -13.83
C GLU A 374 -16.67 -10.64 -12.66
N GLY A 375 -15.88 -9.94 -11.85
CA GLY A 375 -16.34 -9.13 -10.73
C GLY A 375 -15.26 -8.20 -10.21
N THR A 376 -15.65 -7.25 -9.34
CA THR A 376 -14.71 -6.37 -8.64
C THR A 376 -14.96 -6.40 -7.13
N ILE A 377 -13.89 -6.26 -6.36
CA ILE A 377 -13.95 -6.10 -4.90
C ILE A 377 -13.33 -4.76 -4.56
N TYR A 378 -14.06 -3.94 -3.82
CA TYR A 378 -13.59 -2.67 -3.32
C TYR A 378 -13.37 -2.72 -1.79
N HIS A 379 -12.15 -2.47 -1.35
CA HIS A 379 -11.83 -2.27 0.04
C HIS A 379 -12.14 -0.82 0.44
N VAL A 380 -13.26 -0.63 1.14
CA VAL A 380 -13.63 0.66 1.76
C VAL A 380 -12.69 0.86 2.94
N ASN A 381 -11.71 1.70 2.73
CA ASN A 381 -10.64 1.93 3.70
C ASN A 381 -11.02 3.08 4.63
N ARG A 382 -11.59 2.75 5.78
CA ARG A 382 -12.26 3.69 6.68
C ARG A 382 -11.46 4.93 7.08
N SER A 383 -10.15 4.81 7.19
CA SER A 383 -9.30 5.95 7.50
C SER A 383 -8.76 6.69 6.26
N CYS A 384 -9.02 6.21 5.02
CA CYS A 384 -8.57 6.85 3.79
C CYS A 384 -9.69 7.64 3.10
N LYS A 385 -9.96 8.85 3.58
CA LYS A 385 -11.10 9.68 3.12
C LYS A 385 -11.02 10.07 1.64
N VAL A 386 -9.82 10.27 1.11
CA VAL A 386 -9.65 10.65 -0.30
C VAL A 386 -10.11 9.55 -1.25
N MET A 387 -9.88 8.28 -0.91
CA MET A 387 -10.37 7.18 -1.72
C MET A 387 -11.86 6.93 -1.48
N ASP A 388 -12.33 6.92 -0.25
CA ASP A 388 -13.70 6.56 0.08
C ASP A 388 -14.74 7.53 -0.50
N CYS A 389 -14.44 8.83 -0.55
CA CYS A 389 -15.36 9.82 -1.13
C CYS A 389 -15.68 9.59 -2.60
N GLN A 390 -14.74 9.05 -3.38
CA GLN A 390 -14.88 8.94 -4.83
C GLN A 390 -15.13 7.50 -5.30
N MET A 391 -14.48 6.54 -4.66
CA MET A 391 -14.38 5.17 -5.20
C MET A 391 -15.71 4.41 -5.24
N MET A 392 -16.65 4.66 -4.35
CA MET A 392 -17.97 4.01 -4.42
C MET A 392 -18.74 4.42 -5.68
N GLU A 393 -18.64 5.67 -6.10
CA GLU A 393 -19.26 6.12 -7.35
C GLU A 393 -18.52 5.56 -8.56
N VAL A 394 -17.19 5.53 -8.52
CA VAL A 394 -16.37 4.87 -9.55
C VAL A 394 -16.78 3.40 -9.70
N GLN A 395 -16.95 2.65 -8.60
CA GLN A 395 -17.35 1.25 -8.65
C GLN A 395 -18.77 1.06 -9.25
N ARG A 396 -19.73 1.92 -8.90
CA ARG A 396 -21.09 1.85 -9.48
C ARG A 396 -21.06 2.07 -10.98
N GLN A 397 -20.35 3.08 -11.44
CA GLN A 397 -20.23 3.39 -12.87
C GLN A 397 -19.44 2.33 -13.62
N LEU A 398 -18.36 1.81 -13.02
CA LEU A 398 -17.55 0.72 -13.58
C LEU A 398 -18.38 -0.56 -13.76
N SER A 399 -19.12 -0.97 -12.72
CA SER A 399 -19.99 -2.13 -12.76
C SER A 399 -21.05 -2.02 -13.88
N LYS A 400 -21.68 -0.85 -13.99
CA LYS A 400 -22.65 -0.57 -15.06
C LYS A 400 -22.01 -0.62 -16.46
N ALA A 401 -20.83 -0.02 -16.63
CA ALA A 401 -20.14 0.04 -17.92
C ALA A 401 -19.57 -1.32 -18.35
N ALA A 402 -19.07 -2.12 -17.40
CA ALA A 402 -18.46 -3.42 -17.66
C ALA A 402 -19.49 -4.57 -17.68
N GLY A 403 -20.68 -4.39 -17.12
CA GLY A 403 -21.66 -5.47 -16.94
C GLY A 403 -21.24 -6.53 -15.92
N VAL A 404 -20.30 -6.20 -14.99
CA VAL A 404 -19.83 -7.13 -13.96
C VAL A 404 -20.28 -6.69 -12.57
N PRO A 405 -20.58 -7.64 -11.66
CA PRO A 405 -20.96 -7.31 -10.29
C PRO A 405 -19.77 -6.76 -9.50
N PHE A 406 -20.06 -5.95 -8.48
CA PHE A 406 -19.07 -5.56 -7.49
C PHE A 406 -19.57 -5.80 -6.07
N THR A 407 -18.64 -5.99 -5.16
CA THR A 407 -18.90 -5.93 -3.73
C THR A 407 -17.91 -5.00 -3.06
N ALA A 408 -18.34 -4.40 -1.95
CA ALA A 408 -17.50 -3.57 -1.12
C ALA A 408 -17.52 -4.09 0.32
N PHE A 409 -16.41 -3.98 1.02
CA PHE A 409 -16.31 -4.36 2.42
C PHE A 409 -15.54 -3.31 3.21
N ASP A 410 -15.94 -3.11 4.46
CA ASP A 410 -15.25 -2.22 5.38
C ASP A 410 -13.97 -2.87 5.89
N GLY A 411 -12.90 -2.07 5.93
CA GLY A 411 -11.62 -2.46 6.47
C GLY A 411 -10.71 -1.24 6.68
N ASP A 412 -9.44 -1.48 6.86
CA ASP A 412 -8.45 -0.41 6.97
C ASP A 412 -7.07 -0.91 6.57
N GLN A 413 -6.21 0.00 6.11
CA GLN A 413 -4.83 -0.32 5.76
C GLN A 413 -3.96 -0.70 6.98
N ALA A 414 -4.29 -0.20 8.18
CA ALA A 414 -3.51 -0.51 9.38
C ALA A 414 -4.34 -0.69 10.66
N ASP A 415 -5.54 -0.14 10.73
CA ASP A 415 -6.40 -0.25 11.90
C ASP A 415 -7.26 -1.53 11.83
N TYR A 416 -6.79 -2.58 12.49
CA TYR A 416 -7.44 -3.89 12.50
C TYR A 416 -8.87 -3.87 13.06
N ARG A 417 -9.26 -2.85 13.84
CA ARG A 417 -10.58 -2.70 14.47
C ARG A 417 -11.70 -2.43 13.47
N ASN A 418 -11.36 -1.96 12.28
CA ASN A 418 -12.32 -1.59 11.23
C ASN A 418 -12.73 -2.75 10.31
N TYR A 419 -12.29 -3.98 10.57
CA TYR A 419 -12.58 -5.16 9.75
C TYR A 419 -13.39 -6.22 10.49
N SER A 420 -14.28 -6.88 9.78
CA SER A 420 -15.04 -8.04 10.26
C SER A 420 -14.90 -9.21 9.29
N GLU A 421 -14.30 -10.31 9.75
CA GLU A 421 -14.13 -11.53 8.97
C GLU A 421 -15.49 -12.08 8.47
N ALA A 422 -16.51 -12.13 9.34
CA ALA A 422 -17.83 -12.62 8.97
C ALA A 422 -18.53 -11.76 7.93
N GLN A 423 -18.41 -10.42 8.02
CA GLN A 423 -18.96 -9.53 7.00
C GLN A 423 -18.26 -9.71 5.65
N PHE A 424 -16.93 -9.80 5.65
CA PHE A 424 -16.18 -10.07 4.43
C PHE A 424 -16.61 -11.38 3.78
N GLU A 425 -16.69 -12.48 4.54
CA GLU A 425 -17.13 -13.79 4.04
C GLU A 425 -18.54 -13.71 3.41
N THR A 426 -19.48 -13.03 4.07
CA THR A 426 -20.85 -12.85 3.56
C THR A 426 -20.86 -12.03 2.25
N ARG A 427 -20.06 -10.96 2.16
CA ARG A 427 -19.94 -10.14 0.95
C ARG A 427 -19.38 -10.95 -0.22
N ILE A 428 -18.36 -11.75 0.02
CA ILE A 428 -17.76 -12.62 -1.00
C ILE A 428 -18.74 -13.70 -1.46
N GLN A 429 -19.48 -14.31 -0.55
CA GLN A 429 -20.52 -15.27 -0.91
C GLN A 429 -21.55 -14.66 -1.84
N GLY A 430 -22.10 -13.48 -1.51
CA GLY A 430 -23.06 -12.79 -2.37
C GLY A 430 -22.47 -12.44 -3.75
N LEU A 431 -21.22 -12.00 -3.83
CA LEU A 431 -20.55 -11.75 -5.11
C LEU A 431 -20.45 -13.02 -5.96
N VAL A 432 -20.08 -14.14 -5.34
CA VAL A 432 -19.98 -15.46 -6.02
C VAL A 432 -21.31 -15.88 -6.61
N GLU A 433 -22.41 -15.74 -5.87
CA GLU A 433 -23.76 -16.09 -6.34
C GLU A 433 -24.13 -15.30 -7.60
N VAL A 434 -23.87 -13.98 -7.61
CA VAL A 434 -24.15 -13.16 -8.79
C VAL A 434 -23.23 -13.51 -9.97
N MET A 435 -21.93 -13.76 -9.72
CA MET A 435 -21.00 -14.19 -10.79
C MET A 435 -21.42 -15.54 -11.40
N LYS A 436 -21.93 -16.48 -10.60
CA LYS A 436 -22.45 -17.76 -11.10
C LYS A 436 -23.67 -17.56 -11.98
N GLN A 437 -24.65 -16.77 -11.52
CA GLN A 437 -25.86 -16.45 -12.31
C GLN A 437 -25.48 -15.83 -13.66
N ASN A 438 -24.53 -14.90 -13.68
CA ASN A 438 -24.06 -14.29 -14.93
C ASN A 438 -23.42 -15.31 -15.90
N LYS A 439 -22.74 -16.34 -15.39
CA LYS A 439 -22.20 -17.43 -16.23
C LYS A 439 -23.26 -18.35 -16.79
N GLU A 440 -24.35 -18.56 -16.06
CA GLU A 440 -25.46 -19.43 -16.47
C GLU A 440 -26.44 -18.74 -17.42
N GLY A 441 -26.29 -17.42 -17.65
CA GLY A 441 -27.08 -16.66 -18.61
C GLY A 441 -28.49 -16.27 -18.15
N PHE A 442 -28.68 -16.13 -16.83
CA PHE A 442 -29.92 -15.62 -16.22
C PHE A 442 -29.90 -14.10 -16.10
#